data_0e8bca1ed159f38430a68b4b2ff0aaa0
#
_entry.id   0e8bca1ed159f38430a68b4b2ff0aaa0
#
_cell.length_a   1.000
_cell.length_b   1.000
_cell.length_c   1.000
_cell.angle_alpha   90.00
_cell.angle_beta   90.00
_cell.angle_gamma   90.00
#
_symmetry.space_group_name_H-M   'P 1'
#
loop_
_entity.id
_entity.type
_entity.pdbx_description
1 polymer ?
#
loop_
_entity_poly.entity_id
_entity_poly.type
_entity_poly.pdbx_seq_one_letter_code
_entity_poly.pdbx_strand_id
1 'polypeptide(L)'
;MKRLAAVVTLLGLATATAACSGGSTNTSGSGGGGGGGLFTTIDVTRPGLEATAPANPYHPKGNSFVGYNAMRIGWVKNHLTDPNQALPGIAASWEIAPDNSSITLKLQPNAKWSDGKPVTAEDVKMSIGIAYTQGSTAFSITPGAAGAAADVTVVDPQTLKITQDMDNPSPTFARNVLDTNVLPAHVWGSVLPADFWDKLKTARGDGADAEKAREEISALGEKVLAFAPPKDVSAGPFVLERVNPSEALLVKNKNFFNAANVAPAQVKFLNYTGNEQIWNYLTQGKLDQAGFTATPSDVMNRIKQAPGNEIIKGYSPVAVSMAFNQSKKPYDNVHVRRGLAYLIDRDQVTKVASPEGGTPALTTSGIHQKAAQAWIPETVPQLEPYKADVAKAEAEFEKAGLSKKDGKWTLADGSAWKVSMHAPSGFTDWLSAQENIKSQLIAAGVDAEVVTTADYPLYLQELADGKYDVGFWLMALGPAPYDIFQRLYGASNGWTNVGNKVTHNAPGKNGNWMSGPEEIEVGGEKINPGELTAKLNTVGAEEAKPIMAQLAKAANQDLPVIQLWDYVNTQFVNNSRFTGWPKDDELLRGGGKVLMSGVWIQQGLIKAKQ
;
A
#
# COMPACT_ATOMS: atom_id res chain seq x y z
N MET A 1 17.09 18.92 49.42
CA MET A 1 17.66 20.21 49.89
C MET A 1 18.24 20.94 48.69
N LYS A 2 17.96 22.22 48.64
CA LYS A 2 18.38 23.30 47.73
C LYS A 2 17.60 23.45 46.43
N ARG A 3 16.58 24.32 46.57
CA ARG A 3 15.92 25.11 45.51
C ARG A 3 16.92 26.17 45.00
N LEU A 4 16.89 26.51 43.72
CA LEU A 4 17.26 27.85 43.28
C LEU A 4 16.25 28.33 42.22
N ALA A 5 15.85 29.55 42.41
CA ALA A 5 14.72 30.23 41.82
C ALA A 5 15.09 30.93 40.51
N ALA A 6 14.05 31.16 39.71
CA ALA A 6 14.04 31.95 38.50
C ALA A 6 14.28 33.44 38.75
N VAL A 7 14.94 34.11 37.82
CA VAL A 7 14.88 35.57 37.66
C VAL A 7 14.39 35.87 36.24
N VAL A 8 13.22 36.49 36.21
CA VAL A 8 12.61 37.13 35.05
C VAL A 8 13.19 38.55 34.95
N THR A 9 13.69 38.93 33.78
CA THR A 9 14.00 40.34 33.51
C THR A 9 13.26 40.74 32.23
N LEU A 10 12.23 41.56 32.41
CA LEU A 10 11.58 42.36 31.38
C LEU A 10 12.43 43.59 31.10
N LEU A 11 12.71 43.91 29.87
CA LEU A 11 13.00 45.25 29.38
C LEU A 11 12.34 45.43 27.98
N GLY A 12 11.69 46.33 27.77
CA GLY A 12 10.80 47.24 27.28
C GLY A 12 11.29 47.98 26.02
N LEU A 13 10.33 48.17 25.16
CA LEU A 13 10.09 49.10 24.06
C LEU A 13 11.20 50.06 23.60
N ALA A 14 11.43 50.08 22.28
CA ALA A 14 11.54 51.33 21.50
C ALA A 14 11.09 51.10 20.06
N THR A 15 10.08 51.82 19.68
CA THR A 15 9.55 52.00 18.32
C THR A 15 10.50 52.86 17.50
N ALA A 16 10.82 52.41 16.25
CA ALA A 16 11.31 53.28 15.22
C ALA A 16 10.63 52.89 13.89
N THR A 17 9.73 53.72 13.48
CA THR A 17 9.15 53.73 12.13
C THR A 17 10.19 54.32 11.16
N ALA A 18 10.58 53.53 10.16
CA ALA A 18 11.22 54.05 8.97
C ALA A 18 10.50 53.47 7.74
N ALA A 19 9.72 54.26 7.11
CA ALA A 19 9.17 54.01 5.79
C ALA A 19 10.31 54.14 4.74
N CYS A 20 10.57 53.05 4.02
CA CYS A 20 11.26 53.11 2.75
C CYS A 20 10.45 52.34 1.74
N SER A 21 9.84 53.08 0.85
CA SER A 21 9.30 52.64 -0.42
C SER A 21 10.43 52.04 -1.29
N GLY A 22 10.36 50.76 -1.59
CA GLY A 22 11.25 50.09 -2.52
C GLY A 22 10.41 49.22 -3.45
N GLY A 23 10.39 49.60 -4.73
CA GLY A 23 9.54 49.07 -5.77
C GLY A 23 9.65 47.57 -5.98
N SER A 24 8.50 46.97 -6.12
CA SER A 24 8.35 45.64 -6.68
C SER A 24 8.73 45.66 -8.16
N THR A 25 9.91 45.21 -8.49
CA THR A 25 10.22 44.81 -9.85
C THR A 25 9.60 43.48 -10.14
N ASN A 26 8.41 43.50 -10.71
CA ASN A 26 7.86 42.41 -11.46
C ASN A 26 8.76 42.13 -12.66
N THR A 27 9.66 41.20 -12.57
CA THR A 27 10.27 40.60 -13.75
C THR A 27 9.31 39.55 -14.31
N SER A 28 8.36 40.03 -15.12
CA SER A 28 7.67 39.22 -16.11
C SER A 28 8.67 38.89 -17.23
N GLY A 29 9.38 37.78 -17.05
CA GLY A 29 10.13 37.13 -18.11
C GLY A 29 9.17 36.42 -19.05
N SER A 30 8.74 37.10 -20.11
CA SER A 30 8.12 36.48 -21.27
C SER A 30 9.18 35.73 -22.06
N GLY A 31 9.30 34.41 -21.81
CA GLY A 31 10.01 33.45 -22.65
C GLY A 31 9.00 32.51 -23.24
N GLY A 32 8.70 32.66 -24.53
CA GLY A 32 7.79 31.80 -25.27
C GLY A 32 8.27 30.35 -25.31
N GLY A 33 7.42 29.44 -24.92
CA GLY A 33 7.56 27.99 -25.00
C GLY A 33 6.43 27.40 -24.20
N GLY A 34 5.38 26.88 -24.85
CA GLY A 34 4.19 26.35 -24.24
C GLY A 34 4.51 25.32 -23.15
N GLY A 35 4.51 25.72 -21.90
CA GLY A 35 4.76 24.90 -20.77
C GLY A 35 3.80 25.24 -19.64
N GLY A 36 3.02 24.28 -19.20
CA GLY A 36 2.19 24.40 -18.02
C GLY A 36 3.03 24.85 -16.82
N GLY A 37 2.41 25.62 -15.92
CA GLY A 37 3.06 26.18 -14.75
C GLY A 37 3.47 25.15 -13.69
N LEU A 38 3.49 25.61 -12.45
CA LEU A 38 3.78 24.79 -11.28
C LEU A 38 2.59 23.87 -10.92
N PHE A 39 2.83 22.56 -10.87
CA PHE A 39 1.90 21.56 -10.34
C PHE A 39 2.19 21.33 -8.86
N THR A 40 1.19 21.48 -8.01
CA THR A 40 1.34 21.33 -6.56
C THR A 40 0.60 20.11 -6.06
N THR A 41 1.30 19.23 -5.36
CA THR A 41 0.75 18.01 -4.79
C THR A 41 1.29 17.72 -3.38
N ILE A 42 0.75 16.71 -2.75
CA ILE A 42 1.13 16.22 -1.43
C ILE A 42 0.85 14.72 -1.35
N ASP A 43 1.71 13.96 -0.68
CA ASP A 43 1.46 12.54 -0.43
C ASP A 43 1.09 12.32 1.02
N VAL A 44 -0.15 11.90 1.24
CA VAL A 44 -0.70 11.61 2.57
C VAL A 44 -0.20 10.30 3.17
N THR A 45 0.39 9.42 2.36
CA THR A 45 0.85 8.10 2.81
C THR A 45 2.24 8.13 3.42
N ARG A 46 2.99 9.22 3.24
CA ARG A 46 4.36 9.37 3.72
C ARG A 46 4.61 10.75 4.30
N PRO A 47 4.42 10.91 5.61
CA PRO A 47 4.75 12.16 6.30
C PRO A 47 6.27 12.37 6.36
N GLY A 48 6.68 13.61 6.22
CA GLY A 48 8.07 14.04 6.28
C GLY A 48 8.79 13.99 4.92
N LEU A 49 9.62 14.98 4.67
CA LEU A 49 10.52 15.04 3.52
C LEU A 49 11.95 14.80 3.99
N GLU A 50 12.59 13.78 3.43
CA GLU A 50 13.94 13.38 3.82
C GLU A 50 14.98 14.04 2.90
N ALA A 51 15.94 14.74 3.50
CA ALA A 51 17.01 15.42 2.77
C ALA A 51 18.33 14.64 2.72
N THR A 52 18.48 13.57 3.51
CA THR A 52 19.76 12.84 3.67
C THR A 52 20.11 12.04 2.42
N ALA A 53 19.16 11.30 1.87
CA ALA A 53 19.33 10.52 0.64
C ALA A 53 18.13 10.72 -0.29
N PRO A 54 17.87 11.97 -0.75
CA PRO A 54 16.59 12.32 -1.36
C PRO A 54 16.34 11.63 -2.71
N ALA A 55 17.39 11.16 -3.39
CA ALA A 55 17.28 10.48 -4.68
C ALA A 55 17.35 8.95 -4.57
N ASN A 56 17.31 8.38 -3.36
CA ASN A 56 17.33 6.94 -3.14
C ASN A 56 15.90 6.39 -2.94
N PRO A 57 15.34 5.60 -3.90
CA PRO A 57 14.01 5.03 -3.79
C PRO A 57 13.90 3.92 -2.73
N TYR A 58 15.02 3.39 -2.25
CA TYR A 58 15.09 2.33 -1.24
C TYR A 58 15.37 2.84 0.16
N HIS A 59 15.67 4.15 0.33
CA HIS A 59 15.95 4.70 1.65
C HIS A 59 14.77 4.46 2.62
N PRO A 60 15.02 4.03 3.87
CA PRO A 60 13.96 3.67 4.82
C PRO A 60 12.91 4.76 5.06
N LYS A 61 13.35 6.01 5.06
CA LYS A 61 12.48 7.19 5.14
C LYS A 61 11.98 7.68 3.78
N GLY A 62 12.15 6.90 2.72
CA GLY A 62 11.96 7.27 1.33
C GLY A 62 10.88 8.30 1.06
N ASN A 63 11.14 9.17 0.12
CA ASN A 63 10.26 10.28 -0.24
C ASN A 63 9.29 9.89 -1.36
N SER A 64 8.07 10.41 -1.30
CA SER A 64 7.05 10.22 -2.32
C SER A 64 7.44 10.79 -3.67
N PHE A 65 8.19 11.91 -3.67
CA PHE A 65 8.65 12.52 -4.92
C PHE A 65 9.63 11.62 -5.67
N VAL A 66 10.39 10.75 -4.99
CA VAL A 66 11.27 9.77 -5.67
C VAL A 66 10.43 8.80 -6.50
N GLY A 67 9.34 8.26 -5.92
CA GLY A 67 8.40 7.40 -6.64
C GLY A 67 7.64 8.13 -7.76
N TYR A 68 7.52 9.45 -7.68
CA TYR A 68 6.85 10.29 -8.66
C TYR A 68 7.71 10.55 -9.91
N ASN A 69 8.99 10.79 -9.74
CA ASN A 69 9.92 11.10 -10.83
C ASN A 69 10.69 9.88 -11.35
N ALA A 70 10.80 8.81 -10.56
CA ALA A 70 11.47 7.58 -10.98
C ALA A 70 10.70 6.86 -12.09
N MET A 71 11.43 6.10 -12.90
CA MET A 71 10.84 5.24 -13.90
C MET A 71 10.85 3.79 -13.45
N ARG A 72 9.76 3.09 -13.77
CA ARG A 72 9.67 1.64 -13.69
C ARG A 72 9.81 1.02 -15.09
N ILE A 73 10.08 -0.26 -15.14
CA ILE A 73 10.04 -1.02 -16.39
C ILE A 73 8.66 -0.85 -17.04
N GLY A 74 7.59 -1.08 -16.27
CA GLY A 74 6.21 -0.79 -16.65
C GLY A 74 5.39 -0.35 -15.45
N TRP A 75 4.24 0.28 -15.68
CA TRP A 75 3.33 0.74 -14.62
C TRP A 75 2.18 -0.25 -14.47
N VAL A 76 2.32 -1.19 -13.54
CA VAL A 76 1.32 -2.22 -13.26
C VAL A 76 0.02 -1.56 -12.79
N LYS A 77 -1.11 -2.05 -13.32
CA LYS A 77 -2.45 -1.60 -12.96
C LYS A 77 -3.06 -2.48 -11.87
N ASN A 78 -3.92 -1.91 -11.04
CA ASN A 78 -4.79 -2.69 -10.14
C ASN A 78 -5.99 -3.24 -10.93
N HIS A 79 -5.74 -4.14 -11.87
CA HIS A 79 -6.81 -4.75 -12.65
C HIS A 79 -7.46 -5.90 -11.88
N LEU A 80 -8.80 -6.00 -11.95
CA LEU A 80 -9.55 -6.94 -11.11
C LEU A 80 -9.22 -8.41 -11.39
N THR A 81 -9.03 -8.79 -12.65
CA THR A 81 -8.83 -10.18 -13.08
C THR A 81 -7.55 -10.44 -13.84
N ASP A 82 -6.80 -9.39 -14.17
CA ASP A 82 -5.51 -9.48 -14.87
C ASP A 82 -4.43 -8.72 -14.10
N PRO A 83 -3.72 -9.40 -13.16
CA PRO A 83 -2.67 -8.78 -12.36
C PRO A 83 -1.45 -8.35 -13.19
N ASN A 84 -1.30 -8.85 -14.43
CA ASN A 84 -0.18 -8.52 -15.31
C ASN A 84 -0.43 -7.29 -16.19
N GLN A 85 -1.62 -6.71 -16.13
CA GLN A 85 -1.94 -5.52 -16.93
C GLN A 85 -1.10 -4.33 -16.52
N ALA A 86 -0.38 -3.73 -17.46
CA ALA A 86 0.51 -2.61 -17.22
C ALA A 86 0.51 -1.58 -18.36
N LEU A 87 0.93 -0.35 -18.04
CA LEU A 87 1.23 0.70 -19.00
C LEU A 87 2.73 0.72 -19.31
N PRO A 88 3.16 1.15 -20.50
CA PRO A 88 4.57 1.36 -20.81
C PRO A 88 5.25 2.29 -19.79
N GLY A 89 6.47 1.91 -19.43
CA GLY A 89 7.39 2.69 -18.63
C GLY A 89 8.69 2.88 -19.40
N ILE A 90 9.81 2.42 -18.82
CA ILE A 90 11.08 2.40 -19.54
C ILE A 90 11.07 1.34 -20.66
N ALA A 91 10.31 0.25 -20.47
CA ALA A 91 9.96 -0.64 -21.56
C ALA A 91 8.84 -0.03 -22.40
N ALA A 92 9.07 0.07 -23.71
CA ALA A 92 8.05 0.48 -24.68
C ALA A 92 7.04 -0.63 -24.92
N SER A 93 7.51 -1.89 -24.91
CA SER A 93 6.71 -3.09 -25.08
C SER A 93 7.38 -4.30 -24.42
N TRP A 94 6.63 -5.37 -24.25
CA TRP A 94 7.13 -6.65 -23.76
C TRP A 94 6.34 -7.82 -24.35
N GLU A 95 6.98 -8.97 -24.35
CA GLU A 95 6.39 -10.23 -24.73
C GLU A 95 6.55 -11.24 -23.60
N ILE A 96 5.45 -11.82 -23.16
CA ILE A 96 5.44 -12.87 -22.13
C ILE A 96 5.28 -14.20 -22.85
N ALA A 97 6.14 -15.17 -22.55
CA ALA A 97 6.01 -16.52 -23.10
C ALA A 97 4.67 -17.13 -22.71
N PRO A 98 4.01 -17.94 -23.61
CA PRO A 98 2.70 -18.52 -23.33
C PRO A 98 2.61 -19.36 -22.06
N ASP A 99 3.71 -19.99 -21.67
CA ASP A 99 3.88 -20.78 -20.44
C ASP A 99 4.36 -19.93 -19.25
N ASN A 100 4.43 -18.60 -19.42
CA ASN A 100 4.94 -17.64 -18.45
C ASN A 100 6.42 -17.88 -18.02
N SER A 101 7.18 -18.69 -18.79
CA SER A 101 8.57 -19.02 -18.49
C SER A 101 9.54 -17.84 -18.65
N SER A 102 9.15 -16.81 -19.38
CA SER A 102 10.00 -15.62 -19.59
C SER A 102 9.20 -14.39 -19.99
N ILE A 103 9.81 -13.23 -19.77
CA ILE A 103 9.40 -11.94 -20.32
C ILE A 103 10.58 -11.33 -21.09
N THR A 104 10.31 -10.89 -22.33
CA THR A 104 11.28 -10.15 -23.14
C THR A 104 10.85 -8.70 -23.21
N LEU A 105 11.72 -7.79 -22.79
CA LEU A 105 11.49 -6.35 -22.72
C LEU A 105 12.17 -5.65 -23.88
N LYS A 106 11.46 -4.72 -24.54
CA LYS A 106 12.01 -3.76 -25.50
C LYS A 106 11.94 -2.36 -24.89
N LEU A 107 13.09 -1.73 -24.69
CA LEU A 107 13.18 -0.42 -24.06
C LEU A 107 12.72 0.70 -25.00
N GLN A 108 12.37 1.85 -24.45
CA GLN A 108 12.07 3.06 -25.22
C GLN A 108 13.31 3.47 -26.03
N PRO A 109 13.22 3.55 -27.37
CA PRO A 109 14.40 3.71 -28.23
C PRO A 109 15.15 5.03 -28.01
N ASN A 110 14.46 6.05 -27.53
CA ASN A 110 15.02 7.39 -27.30
C ASN A 110 15.16 7.72 -25.81
N ALA A 111 15.02 6.72 -24.91
CA ALA A 111 15.14 6.96 -23.48
C ALA A 111 16.55 7.42 -23.10
N LYS A 112 16.61 8.51 -22.35
CA LYS A 112 17.84 9.07 -21.82
C LYS A 112 17.67 9.41 -20.34
N TRP A 113 18.74 9.27 -19.63
CA TRP A 113 18.88 9.81 -18.29
C TRP A 113 18.88 11.35 -18.35
N SER A 114 18.57 11.99 -17.24
CA SER A 114 18.53 13.45 -17.14
C SER A 114 19.89 14.11 -17.42
N ASP A 115 20.99 13.38 -17.28
CA ASP A 115 22.34 13.82 -17.65
C ASP A 115 22.69 13.60 -19.14
N GLY A 116 21.76 13.10 -19.94
CA GLY A 116 21.87 12.92 -21.38
C GLY A 116 22.39 11.55 -21.84
N LYS A 117 22.84 10.68 -20.94
CA LYS A 117 23.27 9.32 -21.30
C LYS A 117 22.08 8.47 -21.73
N PRO A 118 22.25 7.51 -22.66
CA PRO A 118 21.18 6.62 -23.06
C PRO A 118 20.79 5.69 -21.90
N VAL A 119 19.52 5.32 -21.84
CA VAL A 119 19.05 4.22 -21.00
C VAL A 119 19.24 2.91 -21.77
N THR A 120 19.84 1.91 -21.14
CA THR A 120 20.21 0.65 -21.77
C THR A 120 19.71 -0.56 -20.98
N ALA A 121 19.75 -1.72 -21.60
CA ALA A 121 19.43 -2.99 -20.96
C ALA A 121 20.33 -3.30 -19.76
N GLU A 122 21.58 -2.79 -19.75
CA GLU A 122 22.49 -2.91 -18.60
C GLU A 122 22.02 -2.11 -17.38
N ASP A 123 21.37 -0.96 -17.57
CA ASP A 123 20.75 -0.22 -16.48
C ASP A 123 19.62 -1.04 -15.83
N VAL A 124 18.80 -1.70 -16.65
CA VAL A 124 17.71 -2.57 -16.18
C VAL A 124 18.27 -3.80 -15.47
N LYS A 125 19.28 -4.47 -16.05
CA LYS A 125 19.95 -5.63 -15.44
C LYS A 125 20.54 -5.26 -14.08
N MET A 126 21.29 -4.17 -13.98
CA MET A 126 21.82 -3.67 -12.71
C MET A 126 20.71 -3.38 -11.70
N SER A 127 19.60 -2.76 -12.14
CA SER A 127 18.46 -2.45 -11.27
C SER A 127 17.79 -3.71 -10.72
N ILE A 128 17.69 -4.77 -11.52
CA ILE A 128 17.24 -6.09 -11.08
C ILE A 128 18.23 -6.68 -10.05
N GLY A 129 19.54 -6.52 -10.27
CA GLY A 129 20.55 -6.91 -9.28
C GLY A 129 20.34 -6.22 -7.93
N ILE A 130 20.03 -4.93 -7.93
CA ILE A 130 19.67 -4.19 -6.71
C ILE A 130 18.37 -4.75 -6.11
N ALA A 131 17.34 -5.06 -6.92
CA ALA A 131 16.09 -5.62 -6.43
C ALA A 131 16.27 -6.97 -5.71
N TYR A 132 17.23 -7.80 -6.15
CA TYR A 132 17.60 -9.03 -5.42
C TYR A 132 18.12 -8.76 -4.01
N THR A 133 18.88 -7.68 -3.81
CA THR A 133 19.40 -7.32 -2.49
C THR A 133 18.28 -6.86 -1.54
N GLN A 134 17.12 -6.49 -2.07
CA GLN A 134 15.94 -6.05 -1.31
C GLN A 134 14.93 -7.17 -1.07
N GLY A 135 15.16 -8.38 -1.60
CA GLY A 135 14.32 -9.54 -1.39
C GLY A 135 12.88 -9.39 -1.92
N SER A 136 12.72 -8.71 -3.07
CA SER A 136 11.39 -8.59 -3.69
C SER A 136 10.89 -9.95 -4.22
N THR A 137 9.57 -10.11 -4.40
CA THR A 137 8.93 -11.39 -4.71
C THR A 137 9.51 -12.06 -5.98
N ALA A 138 9.74 -11.29 -7.07
CA ALA A 138 10.33 -11.83 -8.30
C ALA A 138 11.86 -11.97 -8.23
N PHE A 139 12.50 -11.34 -7.26
CA PHE A 139 13.94 -11.27 -7.13
C PHE A 139 14.41 -11.78 -5.77
N SER A 140 13.79 -12.88 -5.32
CA SER A 140 14.13 -13.54 -4.07
C SER A 140 15.40 -14.38 -4.24
N ILE A 141 16.27 -14.33 -3.23
CA ILE A 141 17.43 -15.23 -3.07
C ILE A 141 17.06 -16.48 -2.25
N THR A 142 15.81 -16.55 -1.76
CA THR A 142 15.32 -17.70 -0.98
C THR A 142 15.13 -18.89 -1.92
N PRO A 143 15.75 -20.06 -1.64
CA PRO A 143 15.53 -21.27 -2.43
C PRO A 143 14.05 -21.63 -2.54
N GLY A 144 13.59 -21.98 -3.74
CA GLY A 144 12.21 -22.38 -3.97
C GLY A 144 11.17 -21.25 -3.83
N ALA A 145 11.57 -19.98 -3.84
CA ALA A 145 10.63 -18.88 -3.84
C ALA A 145 9.80 -18.86 -5.14
N ALA A 146 8.48 -18.84 -5.01
CA ALA A 146 7.57 -18.86 -6.15
C ALA A 146 7.78 -17.65 -7.06
N GLY A 147 7.91 -17.89 -8.37
CA GLY A 147 8.06 -16.84 -9.39
C GLY A 147 9.38 -16.09 -9.32
N ALA A 148 10.42 -16.69 -8.76
CA ALA A 148 11.75 -16.11 -8.80
C ALA A 148 12.29 -16.07 -10.24
N ALA A 149 13.05 -15.01 -10.59
CA ALA A 149 13.74 -14.95 -11.86
C ALA A 149 14.97 -15.88 -11.83
N ALA A 150 15.10 -16.74 -12.82
CA ALA A 150 16.25 -17.66 -12.96
C ALA A 150 17.44 -16.99 -13.61
N ASP A 151 17.23 -16.20 -14.65
CA ASP A 151 18.27 -15.51 -15.39
C ASP A 151 17.81 -14.15 -15.93
N VAL A 152 18.80 -13.28 -16.15
CA VAL A 152 18.64 -11.94 -16.71
C VAL A 152 19.66 -11.73 -17.80
N THR A 153 19.24 -11.92 -19.05
CA THR A 153 20.10 -11.87 -20.23
C THR A 153 19.89 -10.57 -21.00
N VAL A 154 20.96 -9.80 -21.19
CA VAL A 154 21.00 -8.68 -22.14
C VAL A 154 21.18 -9.24 -23.54
N VAL A 155 20.18 -9.05 -24.40
CA VAL A 155 20.20 -9.52 -25.80
C VAL A 155 20.91 -8.51 -26.69
N ASP A 156 20.60 -7.23 -26.50
CA ASP A 156 21.24 -6.08 -27.14
C ASP A 156 21.03 -4.84 -26.26
N PRO A 157 21.60 -3.66 -26.57
CA PRO A 157 21.45 -2.48 -25.71
C PRO A 157 20.01 -2.02 -25.41
N GLN A 158 19.04 -2.47 -26.19
CA GLN A 158 17.62 -2.10 -26.05
C GLN A 158 16.70 -3.28 -25.72
N THR A 159 17.25 -4.51 -25.63
CA THR A 159 16.46 -5.72 -25.44
C THR A 159 17.03 -6.57 -24.29
N LEU A 160 16.16 -6.93 -23.36
CA LEU A 160 16.47 -7.75 -22.20
C LEU A 160 15.48 -8.90 -22.10
N LYS A 161 15.95 -10.11 -21.85
CA LYS A 161 15.13 -11.29 -21.53
C LYS A 161 15.34 -11.70 -20.09
N ILE A 162 14.24 -11.93 -19.38
CA ILE A 162 14.23 -12.41 -18.00
C ILE A 162 13.45 -13.73 -18.00
N THR A 163 14.08 -14.80 -17.50
CA THR A 163 13.46 -16.11 -17.38
C THR A 163 13.03 -16.37 -15.95
N GLN A 164 11.89 -17.03 -15.80
CA GLN A 164 11.36 -17.47 -14.52
C GLN A 164 11.96 -18.83 -14.13
N ASP A 165 12.14 -19.06 -12.85
CA ASP A 165 12.42 -20.39 -12.29
C ASP A 165 11.15 -21.26 -12.41
N MET A 166 11.22 -22.26 -13.26
CA MET A 166 10.10 -23.13 -13.58
C MET A 166 9.93 -24.31 -12.63
N ASP A 167 10.82 -24.46 -11.65
CA ASP A 167 10.63 -25.43 -10.55
C ASP A 167 9.53 -24.95 -9.59
N ASN A 168 9.36 -23.63 -9.49
CA ASN A 168 8.27 -23.03 -8.70
C ASN A 168 7.70 -21.76 -9.38
N PRO A 169 6.97 -21.91 -10.50
CA PRO A 169 6.48 -20.80 -11.30
C PRO A 169 5.41 -20.00 -10.57
N SER A 170 5.28 -18.71 -10.94
CA SER A 170 4.18 -17.85 -10.48
C SER A 170 3.53 -17.10 -11.63
N PRO A 171 2.19 -17.02 -11.68
CA PRO A 171 1.48 -16.25 -12.69
C PRO A 171 1.71 -14.74 -12.57
N THR A 172 2.22 -14.26 -11.44
CA THR A 172 2.52 -12.85 -11.22
C THR A 172 3.96 -12.46 -11.56
N PHE A 173 4.76 -13.36 -12.12
CA PHE A 173 6.16 -13.11 -12.47
C PHE A 173 6.34 -11.86 -13.33
N ALA A 174 5.61 -11.77 -14.45
CA ALA A 174 5.70 -10.63 -15.36
C ALA A 174 5.34 -9.31 -14.68
N ARG A 175 4.29 -9.29 -13.85
CA ARG A 175 3.90 -8.12 -13.04
C ARG A 175 5.05 -7.64 -12.16
N ASN A 176 5.68 -8.58 -11.44
CA ASN A 176 6.75 -8.25 -10.49
C ASN A 176 7.98 -7.72 -11.21
N VAL A 177 8.31 -8.26 -12.39
CA VAL A 177 9.37 -7.73 -13.25
C VAL A 177 9.05 -6.31 -13.71
N LEU A 178 7.85 -6.08 -14.23
CA LEU A 178 7.42 -4.76 -14.74
C LEU A 178 7.41 -3.69 -13.64
N ASP A 179 7.10 -4.05 -12.39
CA ASP A 179 7.06 -3.11 -11.26
C ASP A 179 8.45 -2.70 -10.72
N THR A 180 9.53 -3.14 -11.36
CA THR A 180 10.90 -2.83 -10.94
C THR A 180 11.29 -1.40 -11.30
N ASN A 181 11.85 -0.66 -10.31
CA ASN A 181 12.45 0.64 -10.54
C ASN A 181 13.73 0.52 -11.35
N VAL A 182 13.90 1.38 -12.36
CA VAL A 182 15.10 1.43 -13.20
C VAL A 182 16.00 2.58 -12.73
N LEU A 183 17.25 2.27 -12.46
CA LEU A 183 18.29 3.14 -11.93
C LEU A 183 19.47 3.26 -12.90
N PRO A 184 20.16 4.42 -12.94
CA PRO A 184 21.32 4.59 -13.83
C PRO A 184 22.54 3.81 -13.35
N ALA A 185 23.01 2.85 -14.16
CA ALA A 185 24.15 1.99 -13.82
C ALA A 185 25.43 2.80 -13.58
N HIS A 186 25.62 3.92 -14.27
CA HIS A 186 26.77 4.79 -14.06
C HIS A 186 26.77 5.58 -12.74
N VAL A 187 25.64 5.57 -12.00
CA VAL A 187 25.55 6.16 -10.66
C VAL A 187 25.50 5.07 -9.59
N TRP A 188 24.74 4.01 -9.84
CA TRP A 188 24.44 2.97 -8.87
C TRP A 188 25.31 1.72 -8.99
N GLY A 189 26.01 1.54 -10.12
CA GLY A 189 26.75 0.31 -10.41
C GLY A 189 27.81 -0.06 -9.37
N SER A 190 28.37 0.93 -8.65
CA SER A 190 29.34 0.69 -7.57
C SER A 190 28.75 0.05 -6.31
N VAL A 191 27.42 0.01 -6.18
CA VAL A 191 26.74 -0.61 -5.03
C VAL A 191 26.80 -2.14 -5.12
N LEU A 192 26.80 -2.69 -6.34
CA LEU A 192 26.94 -4.12 -6.60
C LEU A 192 28.40 -4.47 -6.93
N PRO A 193 28.96 -5.53 -6.35
CA PRO A 193 30.27 -6.01 -6.71
C PRO A 193 30.25 -6.64 -8.12
N ALA A 194 31.43 -6.70 -8.78
CA ALA A 194 31.55 -7.23 -10.14
C ALA A 194 31.12 -8.71 -10.26
N ASP A 195 31.30 -9.48 -9.18
CA ASP A 195 30.95 -10.90 -9.09
C ASP A 195 29.54 -11.15 -8.58
N PHE A 196 28.67 -10.10 -8.54
CA PHE A 196 27.32 -10.19 -7.99
C PHE A 196 26.48 -11.32 -8.61
N TRP A 197 26.51 -11.47 -9.92
CA TRP A 197 25.71 -12.47 -10.63
C TRP A 197 26.19 -13.90 -10.37
N ASP A 198 27.49 -14.11 -10.18
CA ASP A 198 28.07 -15.42 -9.78
C ASP A 198 27.68 -15.74 -8.33
N LYS A 199 27.72 -14.75 -7.43
CA LYS A 199 27.24 -14.89 -6.05
C LYS A 199 25.75 -15.22 -6.01
N LEU A 200 24.94 -14.56 -6.83
CA LEU A 200 23.50 -14.82 -6.91
C LEU A 200 23.22 -16.26 -7.35
N LYS A 201 23.97 -16.77 -8.33
CA LYS A 201 23.88 -18.17 -8.76
C LYS A 201 24.25 -19.13 -7.62
N THR A 202 25.30 -18.84 -6.87
CA THR A 202 25.70 -19.62 -5.68
C THR A 202 24.63 -19.58 -4.59
N ALA A 203 24.08 -18.40 -4.31
CA ALA A 203 23.08 -18.18 -3.26
C ALA A 203 21.79 -19.00 -3.47
N ARG A 204 21.46 -19.37 -4.69
CA ARG A 204 20.30 -20.20 -5.04
C ARG A 204 20.52 -21.69 -4.85
N GLY A 205 21.76 -22.12 -4.66
CA GLY A 205 22.10 -23.51 -4.34
C GLY A 205 21.88 -23.85 -2.86
N ASP A 206 22.34 -25.02 -2.49
CA ASP A 206 22.29 -25.54 -1.14
C ASP A 206 23.67 -25.59 -0.48
N GLY A 207 23.69 -25.69 0.85
CA GLY A 207 24.88 -25.83 1.66
C GLY A 207 25.53 -24.52 2.10
N ALA A 208 26.68 -24.64 2.77
CA ALA A 208 27.34 -23.53 3.47
C ALA A 208 27.77 -22.37 2.55
N ASP A 209 28.22 -22.68 1.34
CA ASP A 209 28.62 -21.64 0.38
C ASP A 209 27.42 -20.82 -0.11
N ALA A 210 26.27 -21.47 -0.29
CA ALA A 210 25.01 -20.81 -0.64
C ALA A 210 24.48 -19.95 0.51
N GLU A 211 24.55 -20.42 1.75
CA GLU A 211 24.20 -19.64 2.94
C GLU A 211 25.07 -18.39 3.06
N LYS A 212 26.38 -18.54 2.92
CA LYS A 212 27.33 -17.42 2.92
C LYS A 212 27.02 -16.42 1.81
N ALA A 213 26.76 -16.90 0.59
CA ALA A 213 26.41 -16.01 -0.53
C ALA A 213 25.10 -15.24 -0.27
N ARG A 214 24.08 -15.87 0.35
CA ARG A 214 22.85 -15.19 0.79
C ARG A 214 23.10 -14.10 1.83
N GLU A 215 23.96 -14.37 2.83
CA GLU A 215 24.37 -13.38 3.83
C GLU A 215 25.08 -12.19 3.17
N GLU A 216 26.01 -12.45 2.25
CA GLU A 216 26.72 -11.41 1.51
C GLU A 216 25.77 -10.54 0.66
N ILE A 217 24.80 -11.14 -0.04
CA ILE A 217 23.80 -10.41 -0.81
C ILE A 217 22.87 -9.60 0.12
N SER A 218 22.46 -10.16 1.25
CA SER A 218 21.66 -9.44 2.24
C SER A 218 22.40 -8.23 2.81
N ALA A 219 23.71 -8.36 3.05
CA ALA A 219 24.56 -7.25 3.50
C ALA A 219 24.71 -6.14 2.44
N LEU A 220 24.58 -6.45 1.15
CA LEU A 220 24.51 -5.45 0.10
C LEU A 220 23.19 -4.66 0.18
N GLY A 221 22.12 -5.27 0.65
CA GLY A 221 20.83 -4.60 0.87
C GLY A 221 20.97 -3.38 1.79
N GLU A 222 21.72 -3.52 2.89
CA GLU A 222 21.98 -2.39 3.81
C GLU A 222 22.77 -1.26 3.13
N LYS A 223 23.71 -1.59 2.25
CA LYS A 223 24.45 -0.58 1.46
C LYS A 223 23.53 0.15 0.48
N VAL A 224 22.58 -0.57 -0.15
CA VAL A 224 21.57 0.03 -1.02
C VAL A 224 20.68 0.99 -0.24
N LEU A 225 20.21 0.58 0.95
CA LEU A 225 19.38 1.43 1.81
C LEU A 225 20.09 2.72 2.22
N ALA A 226 21.39 2.63 2.52
CA ALA A 226 22.22 3.74 2.98
C ALA A 226 22.82 4.59 1.82
N PHE A 227 22.71 4.15 0.57
CA PHE A 227 23.36 4.84 -0.54
C PHE A 227 22.73 6.22 -0.77
N ALA A 228 23.57 7.25 -0.84
CA ALA A 228 23.20 8.62 -1.12
C ALA A 228 23.77 9.05 -2.48
N PRO A 229 23.01 8.95 -3.57
CA PRO A 229 23.46 9.42 -4.87
C PRO A 229 23.85 10.89 -4.80
N PRO A 230 24.98 11.31 -5.42
CA PRO A 230 25.45 12.69 -5.33
C PRO A 230 24.51 13.71 -5.97
N LYS A 231 23.66 13.26 -6.87
CA LYS A 231 22.56 14.02 -7.48
C LYS A 231 21.46 13.07 -7.95
N ASP A 232 20.26 13.61 -8.14
CA ASP A 232 19.17 12.90 -8.79
C ASP A 232 19.45 12.77 -10.29
N VAL A 233 19.59 11.54 -10.77
CA VAL A 233 19.70 11.19 -12.19
C VAL A 233 18.55 10.26 -12.52
N SER A 234 17.54 10.78 -13.20
CA SER A 234 16.27 10.13 -13.47
C SER A 234 16.04 9.97 -14.97
N ALA A 235 15.42 8.87 -15.39
CA ALA A 235 14.83 8.70 -16.71
C ALA A 235 13.34 9.12 -16.75
N GLY A 236 12.78 9.57 -15.64
CA GLY A 236 11.40 10.01 -15.50
C GLY A 236 11.18 11.45 -15.96
N PRO A 237 9.92 11.94 -15.85
CA PRO A 237 9.52 13.26 -16.37
C PRO A 237 10.12 14.44 -15.61
N PHE A 238 10.61 14.23 -14.40
CA PHE A 238 11.14 15.30 -13.55
C PHE A 238 12.47 14.90 -12.90
N VAL A 239 13.19 15.90 -12.41
CA VAL A 239 14.43 15.76 -11.63
C VAL A 239 14.30 16.62 -10.38
N LEU A 240 14.80 16.13 -9.25
CA LEU A 240 14.83 16.90 -8.01
C LEU A 240 15.78 18.10 -8.15
N GLU A 241 15.25 19.29 -7.94
CA GLU A 241 16.03 20.53 -7.87
C GLU A 241 16.43 20.85 -6.42
N ARG A 242 15.48 20.76 -5.50
CA ARG A 242 15.73 20.98 -4.07
C ARG A 242 14.71 20.29 -3.19
N VAL A 243 15.13 19.97 -1.98
CA VAL A 243 14.28 19.46 -0.91
C VAL A 243 14.65 20.12 0.41
N ASN A 244 13.64 20.44 1.21
CA ASN A 244 13.76 20.90 2.58
C ASN A 244 12.58 20.36 3.41
N PRO A 245 12.53 20.56 4.74
CA PRO A 245 11.47 19.98 5.57
C PRO A 245 10.04 20.40 5.22
N SER A 246 9.84 21.50 4.47
CA SER A 246 8.50 21.98 4.11
C SER A 246 8.07 21.59 2.71
N GLU A 247 9.00 21.46 1.76
CA GLU A 247 8.67 21.15 0.36
C GLU A 247 9.83 20.49 -0.40
N ALA A 248 9.49 19.76 -1.45
CA ALA A 248 10.43 19.39 -2.51
C ALA A 248 10.00 20.03 -3.84
N LEU A 249 10.96 20.52 -4.63
CA LEU A 249 10.74 21.07 -5.95
C LEU A 249 11.44 20.19 -6.99
N LEU A 250 10.66 19.74 -7.97
CA LEU A 250 11.13 18.98 -9.10
C LEU A 250 10.97 19.83 -10.36
N VAL A 251 11.93 19.75 -11.27
CA VAL A 251 11.92 20.45 -12.56
C VAL A 251 11.80 19.44 -13.70
N LYS A 252 11.15 19.84 -14.77
CA LYS A 252 10.92 18.99 -15.95
C LYS A 252 12.23 18.47 -16.53
N ASN A 253 12.31 17.17 -16.70
CA ASN A 253 13.41 16.49 -17.39
C ASN A 253 13.23 16.63 -18.91
N LYS A 254 14.08 17.44 -19.55
CA LYS A 254 14.04 17.66 -21.01
C LYS A 254 14.43 16.40 -21.81
N ASN A 255 15.16 15.49 -21.19
CA ASN A 255 15.60 14.25 -21.80
C ASN A 255 14.61 13.08 -21.63
N PHE A 256 13.50 13.29 -20.92
CA PHE A 256 12.45 12.29 -20.81
C PHE A 256 11.88 11.96 -22.19
N PHE A 257 11.76 10.69 -22.54
CA PHE A 257 11.35 10.25 -23.89
C PHE A 257 9.99 10.81 -24.33
N ASN A 258 9.08 11.10 -23.39
CA ASN A 258 7.77 11.70 -23.63
C ASN A 258 7.68 13.17 -23.16
N ALA A 259 8.79 13.88 -23.06
CA ALA A 259 8.84 15.24 -22.50
C ALA A 259 7.90 16.23 -23.19
N ALA A 260 7.65 16.08 -24.50
CA ALA A 260 6.75 16.95 -25.25
C ALA A 260 5.31 16.93 -24.70
N ASN A 261 4.87 15.81 -24.13
CA ASN A 261 3.52 15.61 -23.59
C ASN A 261 3.41 15.86 -22.08
N VAL A 262 4.50 16.19 -21.40
CA VAL A 262 4.50 16.55 -19.97
C VAL A 262 4.09 18.00 -19.83
N ALA A 263 2.88 18.25 -19.33
CA ALA A 263 2.34 19.60 -19.23
C ALA A 263 2.99 20.47 -18.12
N PRO A 264 3.21 20.00 -16.87
CA PRO A 264 3.85 20.82 -15.85
C PRO A 264 5.33 21.11 -16.17
N ALA A 265 5.76 22.36 -15.98
CA ALA A 265 7.18 22.73 -16.02
C ALA A 265 7.91 22.35 -14.72
N GLN A 266 7.19 22.38 -13.61
CA GLN A 266 7.69 22.06 -12.27
C GLN A 266 6.62 21.33 -11.49
N VAL A 267 7.06 20.51 -10.52
CA VAL A 267 6.19 19.87 -9.52
C VAL A 267 6.68 20.22 -8.13
N LYS A 268 5.78 20.72 -7.31
CA LYS A 268 6.02 20.98 -5.89
C LYS A 268 5.33 19.92 -5.05
N PHE A 269 6.10 19.22 -4.24
CA PHE A 269 5.59 18.39 -3.17
C PHE A 269 5.59 19.19 -1.87
N LEU A 270 4.43 19.32 -1.25
CA LEU A 270 4.32 19.87 0.10
C LEU A 270 4.52 18.76 1.13
N ASN A 271 5.15 19.10 2.25
CA ASN A 271 5.28 18.18 3.37
C ASN A 271 3.92 17.91 4.01
N TYR A 272 3.60 16.63 4.22
CA TYR A 272 2.39 16.21 4.93
C TYR A 272 2.63 16.18 6.44
N THR A 273 1.79 16.86 7.20
CA THR A 273 1.84 16.90 8.66
C THR A 273 0.58 16.38 9.34
N GLY A 274 -0.49 16.15 8.56
CA GLY A 274 -1.76 15.62 9.05
C GLY A 274 -2.93 15.92 8.12
N ASN A 275 -4.06 15.23 8.36
CA ASN A 275 -5.25 15.35 7.53
C ASN A 275 -5.81 16.78 7.50
N GLU A 276 -5.82 17.50 8.62
CA GLU A 276 -6.33 18.87 8.69
C GLU A 276 -5.59 19.83 7.76
N GLN A 277 -4.28 19.67 7.60
CA GLN A 277 -3.49 20.45 6.66
C GLN A 277 -3.98 20.24 5.22
N ILE A 278 -4.19 19.00 4.83
CA ILE A 278 -4.69 18.66 3.49
C ILE A 278 -6.09 19.22 3.25
N TRP A 279 -6.99 19.07 4.21
CA TRP A 279 -8.34 19.61 4.09
C TRP A 279 -8.32 21.13 3.86
N ASN A 280 -7.46 21.84 4.58
CA ASN A 280 -7.27 23.27 4.42
C ASN A 280 -6.72 23.62 3.03
N TYR A 281 -5.74 22.87 2.52
CA TYR A 281 -5.20 23.09 1.19
C TYR A 281 -6.20 22.80 0.07
N LEU A 282 -6.96 21.72 0.18
CA LEU A 282 -8.02 21.36 -0.77
C LEU A 282 -9.14 22.41 -0.77
N THR A 283 -9.60 22.83 0.41
CA THR A 283 -10.66 23.86 0.54
C THR A 283 -10.23 25.21 -0.04
N GLN A 284 -8.93 25.53 0.02
CA GLN A 284 -8.37 26.77 -0.51
C GLN A 284 -7.92 26.66 -1.98
N GLY A 285 -8.09 25.49 -2.63
CA GLY A 285 -7.64 25.28 -4.01
C GLY A 285 -6.11 25.37 -4.20
N LYS A 286 -5.32 25.10 -3.15
CA LYS A 286 -3.86 25.18 -3.19
C LYS A 286 -3.18 23.97 -3.82
N LEU A 287 -3.88 22.84 -3.92
CA LEU A 287 -3.40 21.61 -4.53
C LEU A 287 -4.02 21.39 -5.89
N ASP A 288 -3.22 20.98 -6.86
CA ASP A 288 -3.72 20.48 -8.14
C ASP A 288 -4.18 19.04 -8.04
N GLN A 289 -3.55 18.28 -7.15
CA GLN A 289 -3.94 16.90 -6.84
C GLN A 289 -3.51 16.53 -5.42
N ALA A 290 -4.35 15.73 -4.76
CA ALA A 290 -3.99 14.99 -3.58
C ALA A 290 -4.56 13.57 -3.64
N GLY A 291 -3.90 12.63 -3.00
CA GLY A 291 -4.41 11.28 -2.79
C GLY A 291 -5.47 11.23 -1.70
N PHE A 292 -5.89 10.01 -1.38
CA PHE A 292 -6.85 9.73 -0.31
C PHE A 292 -6.48 10.44 1.00
N THR A 293 -7.48 11.02 1.66
CA THR A 293 -7.42 11.44 3.06
C THR A 293 -8.76 11.12 3.73
N ALA A 294 -8.71 10.58 4.94
CA ALA A 294 -9.92 10.36 5.75
C ALA A 294 -10.51 11.73 6.12
N THR A 295 -11.70 12.01 5.59
CA THR A 295 -12.28 13.36 5.62
C THR A 295 -13.68 13.30 6.21
N PRO A 296 -13.98 14.03 7.31
CA PRO A 296 -15.35 14.17 7.84
C PRO A 296 -16.31 14.75 6.80
N SER A 297 -17.59 14.38 6.91
CA SER A 297 -18.60 14.73 5.89
C SER A 297 -18.76 16.24 5.68
N ASP A 298 -18.69 17.05 6.73
CA ASP A 298 -18.79 18.51 6.64
C ASP A 298 -17.57 19.14 5.94
N VAL A 299 -16.39 18.63 6.22
CA VAL A 299 -15.15 19.04 5.55
C VAL A 299 -15.18 18.62 4.08
N MET A 300 -15.63 17.39 3.79
CA MET A 300 -15.79 16.90 2.42
C MET A 300 -16.73 17.78 1.61
N ASN A 301 -17.85 18.22 2.19
CA ASN A 301 -18.76 19.15 1.53
C ASN A 301 -18.09 20.49 1.19
N ARG A 302 -17.27 21.04 2.10
CA ARG A 302 -16.50 22.27 1.83
C ARG A 302 -15.47 22.07 0.71
N ILE A 303 -14.78 20.91 0.69
CA ILE A 303 -13.85 20.58 -0.38
C ILE A 303 -14.57 20.51 -1.74
N LYS A 304 -15.73 19.85 -1.80
CA LYS A 304 -16.53 19.74 -3.03
C LYS A 304 -17.05 21.09 -3.53
N GLN A 305 -17.31 22.03 -2.64
CA GLN A 305 -17.78 23.38 -2.99
C GLN A 305 -16.65 24.32 -3.40
N ALA A 306 -15.40 23.98 -3.13
CA ALA A 306 -14.26 24.81 -3.53
C ALA A 306 -14.11 24.84 -5.06
N PRO A 307 -13.88 26.04 -5.67
CA PRO A 307 -13.84 26.18 -7.13
C PRO A 307 -12.79 25.27 -7.78
N GLY A 308 -13.21 24.56 -8.82
CA GLY A 308 -12.36 23.68 -9.62
C GLY A 308 -12.08 22.32 -9.01
N ASN A 309 -12.45 22.06 -7.76
CA ASN A 309 -12.25 20.76 -7.14
C ASN A 309 -13.19 19.72 -7.74
N GLU A 310 -12.64 18.52 -7.93
CA GLU A 310 -13.34 17.32 -8.36
C GLU A 310 -12.78 16.12 -7.60
N ILE A 311 -13.61 15.10 -7.38
CA ILE A 311 -13.22 13.85 -6.74
C ILE A 311 -13.34 12.74 -7.78
N ILE A 312 -12.21 12.07 -8.05
CA ILE A 312 -12.16 10.90 -8.91
C ILE A 312 -12.09 9.66 -8.03
N LYS A 313 -12.90 8.66 -8.35
CA LYS A 313 -12.97 7.39 -7.61
C LYS A 313 -12.52 6.23 -8.48
N GLY A 314 -11.72 5.36 -7.93
CA GLY A 314 -11.26 4.16 -8.61
C GLY A 314 -11.25 2.94 -7.68
N TYR A 315 -11.01 1.78 -8.27
CA TYR A 315 -10.86 0.55 -7.52
C TYR A 315 -9.64 0.61 -6.59
N SER A 316 -9.83 0.20 -5.35
CA SER A 316 -8.77 -0.08 -4.38
C SER A 316 -8.87 -1.54 -3.94
N PRO A 317 -7.80 -2.35 -4.02
CA PRO A 317 -7.85 -3.74 -3.57
C PRO A 317 -7.67 -3.87 -2.04
N VAL A 318 -8.12 -2.90 -1.27
CA VAL A 318 -7.89 -2.83 0.18
C VAL A 318 -9.23 -2.73 0.92
N ALA A 319 -9.38 -3.52 1.98
CA ALA A 319 -10.51 -3.47 2.88
C ALA A 319 -10.07 -3.26 4.34
N VAL A 320 -10.95 -2.73 5.17
CA VAL A 320 -10.74 -2.57 6.61
C VAL A 320 -11.57 -3.59 7.36
N SER A 321 -10.98 -4.16 8.40
CA SER A 321 -11.64 -5.14 9.25
C SER A 321 -11.25 -4.99 10.72
N MET A 322 -12.07 -5.57 11.58
CA MET A 322 -11.73 -5.90 12.95
C MET A 322 -11.19 -7.34 12.98
N ALA A 323 -10.00 -7.54 13.49
CA ALA A 323 -9.36 -8.84 13.62
C ALA A 323 -9.32 -9.27 15.09
N PHE A 324 -9.57 -10.54 15.34
CA PHE A 324 -9.65 -11.10 16.67
C PHE A 324 -8.35 -11.79 17.10
N ASN A 325 -7.93 -11.57 18.34
CA ASN A 325 -6.92 -12.41 18.96
C ASN A 325 -7.55 -13.70 19.48
N GLN A 326 -7.53 -14.75 18.67
CA GLN A 326 -8.17 -16.02 18.98
C GLN A 326 -7.44 -16.84 20.06
N SER A 327 -6.29 -16.39 20.56
CA SER A 327 -5.67 -16.97 21.76
C SER A 327 -6.32 -16.51 23.06
N LYS A 328 -7.19 -15.50 23.01
CA LYS A 328 -7.88 -14.93 24.17
C LYS A 328 -9.36 -15.29 24.18
N LYS A 329 -9.83 -15.69 25.37
CA LYS A 329 -11.27 -15.85 25.60
C LYS A 329 -11.96 -14.50 25.68
N PRO A 330 -13.17 -14.38 25.14
CA PRO A 330 -13.97 -15.44 24.50
C PRO A 330 -13.79 -15.52 22.96
N TYR A 331 -12.78 -14.87 22.37
CA TYR A 331 -12.61 -14.74 20.91
C TYR A 331 -12.11 -16.03 20.24
N ASP A 332 -11.68 -17.03 21.00
CA ASP A 332 -11.43 -18.40 20.54
C ASP A 332 -12.72 -19.09 20.05
N ASN A 333 -13.88 -18.65 20.56
CA ASN A 333 -15.18 -19.20 20.19
C ASN A 333 -15.77 -18.46 18.97
N VAL A 334 -16.02 -19.19 17.87
CA VAL A 334 -16.59 -18.63 16.64
C VAL A 334 -17.98 -18.01 16.84
N HIS A 335 -18.78 -18.54 17.77
CA HIS A 335 -20.11 -18.00 18.06
C HIS A 335 -20.03 -16.60 18.66
N VAL A 336 -19.01 -16.29 19.47
CA VAL A 336 -18.77 -14.92 19.95
C VAL A 336 -18.45 -14.00 18.78
N ARG A 337 -17.58 -14.41 17.86
CA ARG A 337 -17.21 -13.61 16.68
C ARG A 337 -18.40 -13.37 15.76
N ARG A 338 -19.25 -14.41 15.55
CA ARG A 338 -20.51 -14.30 14.79
C ARG A 338 -21.52 -13.36 15.47
N GLY A 339 -21.68 -13.48 16.78
CA GLY A 339 -22.53 -12.57 17.54
C GLY A 339 -22.10 -11.11 17.39
N LEU A 340 -20.80 -10.83 17.53
CA LEU A 340 -20.27 -9.47 17.28
C LEU A 340 -20.51 -9.01 15.84
N ALA A 341 -20.37 -9.91 14.84
CA ALA A 341 -20.62 -9.57 13.43
C ALA A 341 -22.08 -9.17 13.17
N TYR A 342 -23.05 -9.80 13.85
CA TYR A 342 -24.47 -9.43 13.77
C TYR A 342 -24.84 -8.18 14.56
N LEU A 343 -24.00 -7.70 15.50
CA LEU A 343 -24.27 -6.43 16.19
C LEU A 343 -23.81 -5.20 15.40
N ILE A 344 -22.88 -5.37 14.46
CA ILE A 344 -22.23 -4.25 13.77
C ILE A 344 -23.00 -3.88 12.50
N ASP A 345 -23.65 -2.72 12.51
CA ASP A 345 -24.21 -2.08 11.31
C ASP A 345 -23.08 -1.43 10.51
N ARG A 346 -22.56 -2.17 9.51
CA ARG A 346 -21.44 -1.72 8.67
C ARG A 346 -21.78 -0.55 7.77
N ASP A 347 -23.06 -0.37 7.41
CA ASP A 347 -23.50 0.81 6.64
C ASP A 347 -23.34 2.06 7.50
N GLN A 348 -23.78 2.02 8.76
CA GLN A 348 -23.60 3.12 9.70
C GLN A 348 -22.12 3.39 10.01
N VAL A 349 -21.34 2.33 10.28
CA VAL A 349 -19.89 2.45 10.53
C VAL A 349 -19.20 3.14 9.36
N THR A 350 -19.43 2.67 8.13
CA THR A 350 -18.78 3.22 6.93
C THR A 350 -19.20 4.67 6.68
N LYS A 351 -20.47 4.99 6.88
CA LYS A 351 -20.99 6.36 6.71
C LYS A 351 -20.33 7.36 7.66
N VAL A 352 -19.98 6.92 8.87
CA VAL A 352 -19.29 7.77 9.85
C VAL A 352 -17.79 7.80 9.61
N ALA A 353 -17.18 6.65 9.36
CA ALA A 353 -15.73 6.50 9.28
C ALA A 353 -15.14 6.96 7.94
N SER A 354 -15.79 6.62 6.83
CA SER A 354 -15.23 6.83 5.49
C SER A 354 -16.34 7.15 4.45
N PRO A 355 -17.05 8.25 4.59
CA PRO A 355 -18.28 8.55 3.83
C PRO A 355 -18.08 8.62 2.31
N GLU A 356 -16.89 9.00 1.83
CA GLU A 356 -16.57 9.07 0.39
C GLU A 356 -15.46 8.08 -0.01
N GLY A 357 -14.72 7.58 0.96
CA GLY A 357 -13.57 6.70 0.75
C GLY A 357 -13.84 5.23 1.08
N GLY A 358 -15.06 4.86 1.44
CA GLY A 358 -15.45 3.50 1.80
C GLY A 358 -16.74 3.06 1.14
N THR A 359 -16.86 1.75 0.89
CA THR A 359 -18.09 1.05 0.53
C THR A 359 -18.33 -0.01 1.59
N PRO A 360 -19.49 -0.05 2.25
CA PRO A 360 -19.77 -1.05 3.28
C PRO A 360 -19.56 -2.47 2.75
N ALA A 361 -18.88 -3.31 3.51
CA ALA A 361 -18.65 -4.69 3.12
C ALA A 361 -19.97 -5.47 3.15
N LEU A 362 -20.34 -6.11 2.03
CA LEU A 362 -21.56 -6.92 1.94
C LEU A 362 -21.44 -8.22 2.73
N THR A 363 -20.22 -8.79 2.73
CA THR A 363 -19.90 -10.03 3.44
C THR A 363 -18.58 -9.85 4.19
N THR A 364 -18.29 -10.79 5.08
CA THR A 364 -17.00 -10.87 5.75
C THR A 364 -16.26 -12.11 5.27
N SER A 365 -15.67 -11.99 4.09
CA SER A 365 -15.07 -13.10 3.33
C SER A 365 -13.59 -12.94 3.04
N GLY A 366 -12.97 -11.88 3.55
CA GLY A 366 -11.55 -11.61 3.34
C GLY A 366 -11.17 -11.09 1.96
N ILE A 367 -12.14 -10.89 1.06
CA ILE A 367 -11.94 -10.38 -0.28
C ILE A 367 -12.77 -9.12 -0.50
N HIS A 368 -12.18 -8.12 -1.16
CA HIS A 368 -12.89 -6.91 -1.57
C HIS A 368 -14.07 -7.27 -2.48
N GLN A 369 -15.25 -6.68 -2.25
CA GLN A 369 -16.48 -7.12 -2.94
C GLN A 369 -16.42 -6.99 -4.48
N LYS A 370 -15.79 -5.94 -5.04
CA LYS A 370 -15.58 -5.86 -6.51
C LYS A 370 -14.71 -7.01 -7.01
N ALA A 371 -13.68 -7.40 -6.27
CA ALA A 371 -12.85 -8.54 -6.61
C ALA A 371 -13.62 -9.86 -6.47
N ALA A 372 -14.43 -10.01 -5.42
CA ALA A 372 -15.28 -11.19 -5.24
C ALA A 372 -16.25 -11.37 -6.42
N GLN A 373 -16.90 -10.29 -6.87
CA GLN A 373 -17.78 -10.32 -8.05
C GLN A 373 -17.03 -10.68 -9.34
N ALA A 374 -15.77 -10.27 -9.49
CA ALA A 374 -14.97 -10.56 -10.67
C ALA A 374 -14.39 -11.98 -10.68
N TRP A 375 -13.94 -12.49 -9.51
CA TRP A 375 -13.26 -13.78 -9.41
C TRP A 375 -14.17 -14.95 -9.05
N ILE A 376 -15.13 -14.74 -8.14
CA ILE A 376 -15.96 -15.81 -7.54
C ILE A 376 -17.45 -15.43 -7.47
N PRO A 377 -18.06 -14.91 -8.57
CA PRO A 377 -19.44 -14.38 -8.56
C PRO A 377 -20.47 -15.41 -8.08
N GLU A 378 -20.28 -16.69 -8.38
CA GLU A 378 -21.19 -17.77 -8.00
C GLU A 378 -21.12 -18.10 -6.49
N THR A 379 -20.02 -17.73 -5.83
CA THR A 379 -19.82 -17.98 -4.40
C THR A 379 -20.42 -16.87 -3.53
N VAL A 380 -20.39 -15.62 -4.01
CA VAL A 380 -20.85 -14.46 -3.23
C VAL A 380 -22.26 -14.63 -2.66
N PRO A 381 -23.28 -15.12 -3.42
CA PRO A 381 -24.63 -15.33 -2.88
C PRO A 381 -24.74 -16.44 -1.81
N GLN A 382 -23.71 -17.29 -1.68
CA GLN A 382 -23.67 -18.42 -0.74
C GLN A 382 -23.08 -18.01 0.62
N LEU A 383 -22.48 -16.82 0.72
CA LEU A 383 -21.83 -16.34 1.93
C LEU A 383 -22.86 -15.71 2.88
N GLU A 384 -22.72 -15.99 4.18
CA GLU A 384 -23.53 -15.32 5.20
C GLU A 384 -23.20 -13.82 5.23
N PRO A 385 -24.18 -12.92 5.00
CA PRO A 385 -23.92 -11.51 4.94
C PRO A 385 -23.71 -10.85 6.30
N TYR A 386 -24.03 -11.51 7.40
CA TYR A 386 -23.97 -10.95 8.77
C TYR A 386 -24.54 -9.51 8.83
N LYS A 387 -25.75 -9.31 8.31
CA LYS A 387 -26.47 -8.04 8.47
C LYS A 387 -26.82 -7.82 9.93
N ALA A 388 -26.79 -6.59 10.38
CA ALA A 388 -27.11 -6.22 11.76
C ALA A 388 -28.47 -6.80 12.18
N ASP A 389 -28.44 -7.64 13.21
CA ASP A 389 -29.59 -8.37 13.75
C ASP A 389 -29.29 -8.77 15.21
N VAL A 390 -29.86 -8.02 16.14
CA VAL A 390 -29.62 -8.22 17.57
C VAL A 390 -30.10 -9.60 18.04
N ALA A 391 -31.22 -10.12 17.51
CA ALA A 391 -31.74 -11.42 17.92
C ALA A 391 -30.81 -12.56 17.49
N LYS A 392 -30.25 -12.48 16.27
CA LYS A 392 -29.23 -13.44 15.83
C LYS A 392 -27.95 -13.34 16.65
N ALA A 393 -27.52 -12.13 17.00
CA ALA A 393 -26.34 -11.91 17.84
C ALA A 393 -26.52 -12.54 19.21
N GLU A 394 -27.68 -12.34 19.86
CA GLU A 394 -28.01 -12.93 21.15
C GLU A 394 -28.00 -14.47 21.08
N ALA A 395 -28.62 -15.05 20.05
CA ALA A 395 -28.62 -16.50 19.85
C ALA A 395 -27.21 -17.07 19.65
N GLU A 396 -26.32 -16.35 18.99
CA GLU A 396 -24.92 -16.76 18.85
C GLU A 396 -24.16 -16.65 20.18
N PHE A 397 -24.37 -15.60 20.98
CA PHE A 397 -23.78 -15.48 22.32
C PHE A 397 -24.25 -16.58 23.27
N GLU A 398 -25.53 -16.94 23.24
CA GLU A 398 -26.06 -18.06 24.02
C GLU A 398 -25.42 -19.42 23.63
N LYS A 399 -25.23 -19.67 22.32
CA LYS A 399 -24.48 -20.86 21.84
C LYS A 399 -23.03 -20.87 22.33
N ALA A 400 -22.44 -19.70 22.54
CA ALA A 400 -21.10 -19.58 23.12
C ALA A 400 -21.08 -19.78 24.64
N GLY A 401 -22.24 -19.95 25.29
CA GLY A 401 -22.39 -20.07 26.73
C GLY A 401 -22.39 -18.75 27.48
N LEU A 402 -22.49 -17.60 26.77
CA LEU A 402 -22.63 -16.30 27.41
C LEU A 402 -24.08 -16.12 27.91
N SER A 403 -24.27 -15.28 28.91
CA SER A 403 -25.59 -14.97 29.48
C SER A 403 -25.71 -13.47 29.78
N LYS A 404 -26.97 -12.96 29.79
CA LYS A 404 -27.25 -11.57 30.22
C LYS A 404 -27.54 -11.54 31.71
N LYS A 405 -26.85 -10.63 32.42
CA LYS A 405 -27.12 -10.27 33.81
C LYS A 405 -27.27 -8.75 33.89
N ASP A 406 -28.41 -8.30 34.44
CA ASP A 406 -28.72 -6.88 34.55
C ASP A 406 -28.59 -6.09 33.24
N GLY A 407 -29.00 -6.73 32.11
CA GLY A 407 -28.93 -6.16 30.78
C GLY A 407 -27.54 -6.22 30.11
N LYS A 408 -26.52 -6.74 30.78
CA LYS A 408 -25.15 -6.87 30.26
C LYS A 408 -24.77 -8.33 30.01
N TRP A 409 -24.05 -8.56 28.92
CA TRP A 409 -23.49 -9.85 28.61
C TRP A 409 -22.30 -10.19 29.52
N THR A 410 -22.26 -11.42 30.01
CA THR A 410 -21.20 -11.97 30.85
C THR A 410 -20.67 -13.25 30.23
N LEU A 411 -19.40 -13.60 30.56
CA LEU A 411 -18.79 -14.86 30.14
C LEU A 411 -19.48 -16.07 30.78
N ALA A 412 -19.18 -17.25 30.25
CA ALA A 412 -19.77 -18.53 30.74
C ALA A 412 -19.52 -18.82 32.24
N ASP A 413 -18.45 -18.29 32.81
CA ASP A 413 -18.12 -18.37 34.24
C ASP A 413 -18.78 -17.27 35.08
N GLY A 414 -19.60 -16.40 34.44
CA GLY A 414 -20.29 -15.30 35.10
C GLY A 414 -19.42 -14.02 35.27
N SER A 415 -18.19 -14.04 34.83
CA SER A 415 -17.34 -12.85 34.89
C SER A 415 -17.76 -11.79 33.86
N ALA A 416 -17.41 -10.52 34.12
CA ALA A 416 -17.69 -9.42 33.21
C ALA A 416 -16.92 -9.59 31.89
N TRP A 417 -17.62 -9.34 30.77
CA TRP A 417 -17.01 -9.31 29.45
C TRP A 417 -16.95 -7.89 28.92
N LYS A 418 -15.78 -7.47 28.46
CA LYS A 418 -15.54 -6.18 27.80
C LYS A 418 -14.77 -6.41 26.52
N VAL A 419 -15.24 -5.78 25.42
CA VAL A 419 -14.55 -5.78 24.14
C VAL A 419 -13.60 -4.57 24.07
N SER A 420 -12.30 -4.84 24.04
CA SER A 420 -11.27 -3.80 23.92
C SER A 420 -10.81 -3.72 22.46
N MET A 421 -11.10 -2.58 21.79
CA MET A 421 -10.81 -2.36 20.37
C MET A 421 -9.59 -1.44 20.22
N HIS A 422 -8.56 -1.91 19.50
CA HIS A 422 -7.28 -1.24 19.34
C HIS A 422 -7.12 -0.65 17.93
N ALA A 423 -6.62 0.59 17.83
CA ALA A 423 -6.24 1.24 16.58
C ALA A 423 -5.12 2.27 16.79
N PRO A 424 -4.31 2.60 15.76
CA PRO A 424 -3.27 3.63 15.85
C PRO A 424 -3.85 5.05 15.76
N SER A 425 -3.25 6.01 16.46
CA SER A 425 -3.74 7.39 16.59
C SER A 425 -3.84 8.18 15.27
N GLY A 426 -3.06 7.84 14.26
CA GLY A 426 -3.05 8.55 12.97
C GLY A 426 -4.17 8.16 12.00
N PHE A 427 -4.98 7.14 12.33
CA PHE A 427 -6.01 6.58 11.44
C PHE A 427 -7.39 7.07 11.87
N THR A 428 -7.73 8.29 11.46
CA THR A 428 -8.97 8.98 11.91
C THR A 428 -10.25 8.26 11.53
N ASP A 429 -10.28 7.55 10.41
CA ASP A 429 -11.38 6.69 9.99
C ASP A 429 -11.55 5.47 10.92
N TRP A 430 -10.46 4.81 11.31
CA TRP A 430 -10.51 3.69 12.25
C TRP A 430 -10.96 4.14 13.64
N LEU A 431 -10.47 5.30 14.11
CA LEU A 431 -10.89 5.87 15.40
C LEU A 431 -12.37 6.21 15.41
N SER A 432 -12.89 6.80 14.32
CA SER A 432 -14.32 7.09 14.17
C SER A 432 -15.16 5.81 14.11
N ALA A 433 -14.65 4.76 13.45
CA ALA A 433 -15.29 3.45 13.41
C ALA A 433 -15.36 2.81 14.81
N GLN A 434 -14.25 2.85 15.58
CA GLN A 434 -14.21 2.32 16.95
C GLN A 434 -15.27 2.92 17.84
N GLU A 435 -15.42 4.25 17.86
CA GLU A 435 -16.42 4.93 18.69
C GLU A 435 -17.86 4.61 18.25
N ASN A 436 -18.08 4.48 16.93
CA ASN A 436 -19.39 4.09 16.43
C ASN A 436 -19.72 2.63 16.81
N ILE A 437 -18.79 1.70 16.61
CA ILE A 437 -18.97 0.28 16.96
C ILE A 437 -19.15 0.13 18.48
N LYS A 438 -18.35 0.81 19.30
CA LYS A 438 -18.51 0.83 20.76
C LYS A 438 -19.94 1.22 21.16
N SER A 439 -20.50 2.25 20.53
CA SER A 439 -21.86 2.70 20.81
C SER A 439 -22.90 1.62 20.46
N GLN A 440 -22.72 0.92 19.35
CA GLN A 440 -23.60 -0.19 18.94
C GLN A 440 -23.51 -1.38 19.91
N LEU A 441 -22.29 -1.77 20.33
CA LEU A 441 -22.05 -2.85 21.26
C LEU A 441 -22.68 -2.56 22.64
N ILE A 442 -22.48 -1.37 23.17
CA ILE A 442 -23.05 -0.93 24.46
C ILE A 442 -24.60 -0.94 24.40
N ALA A 443 -25.19 -0.47 23.30
CA ALA A 443 -26.64 -0.50 23.11
C ALA A 443 -27.23 -1.93 23.13
N ALA A 444 -26.44 -2.93 22.71
CA ALA A 444 -26.82 -4.35 22.75
C ALA A 444 -26.47 -5.05 24.09
N GLY A 445 -25.90 -4.33 25.05
CA GLY A 445 -25.52 -4.86 26.35
C GLY A 445 -24.11 -5.48 26.40
N VAL A 446 -23.30 -5.30 25.38
CA VAL A 446 -21.89 -5.70 25.36
C VAL A 446 -21.04 -4.50 25.81
N ASP A 447 -20.31 -4.64 26.93
CA ASP A 447 -19.39 -3.60 27.39
C ASP A 447 -18.23 -3.48 26.41
N ALA A 448 -17.81 -2.25 26.07
CA ALA A 448 -16.79 -2.00 25.06
C ALA A 448 -15.96 -0.75 25.36
N GLU A 449 -14.68 -0.80 25.04
CA GLU A 449 -13.77 0.34 25.13
C GLU A 449 -12.92 0.47 23.87
N VAL A 450 -12.38 1.68 23.67
CA VAL A 450 -11.43 1.98 22.59
C VAL A 450 -10.06 2.22 23.19
N VAL A 451 -9.04 1.66 22.54
CA VAL A 451 -7.65 1.80 22.91
C VAL A 451 -6.89 2.36 21.71
N THR A 452 -6.19 3.48 21.95
CA THR A 452 -5.43 4.15 20.90
C THR A 452 -3.94 4.02 21.18
N THR A 453 -3.20 3.42 20.23
CA THR A 453 -1.74 3.36 20.27
C THR A 453 -1.15 4.61 19.62
N ALA A 454 -0.02 5.09 20.14
CA ALA A 454 0.57 6.38 19.77
C ALA A 454 0.91 6.51 18.28
N ASP A 455 1.40 5.44 17.63
CA ASP A 455 1.75 5.42 16.21
C ASP A 455 1.54 4.03 15.59
N TYR A 456 1.61 3.95 14.27
CA TYR A 456 1.38 2.71 13.54
C TYR A 456 2.46 1.64 13.74
N PRO A 457 3.78 1.94 13.76
CA PRO A 457 4.80 0.96 14.06
C PRO A 457 4.65 0.30 15.44
N LEU A 458 4.36 1.10 16.47
CA LEU A 458 4.09 0.59 17.81
C LEU A 458 2.82 -0.27 17.83
N TYR A 459 1.77 0.16 17.12
CA TYR A 459 0.54 -0.62 16.98
C TYR A 459 0.79 -2.00 16.38
N LEU A 460 1.60 -2.08 15.31
CA LEU A 460 1.96 -3.37 14.71
C LEU A 460 2.74 -4.26 15.69
N GLN A 461 3.61 -3.66 16.51
CA GLN A 461 4.34 -4.38 17.55
C GLN A 461 3.40 -4.92 18.63
N GLU A 462 2.42 -4.14 19.08
CA GLU A 462 1.42 -4.57 20.06
C GLU A 462 0.55 -5.71 19.54
N LEU A 463 0.17 -5.67 18.25
CA LEU A 463 -0.50 -6.80 17.61
C LEU A 463 0.39 -8.05 17.61
N ALA A 464 1.65 -7.92 17.19
CA ALA A 464 2.60 -9.02 17.14
C ALA A 464 2.87 -9.64 18.54
N ASP A 465 2.84 -8.81 19.58
CA ASP A 465 3.02 -9.22 20.98
C ASP A 465 1.73 -9.82 21.60
N GLY A 466 0.61 -9.84 20.87
CA GLY A 466 -0.69 -10.29 21.38
C GLY A 466 -1.31 -9.38 22.44
N LYS A 467 -0.88 -8.10 22.50
CA LYS A 467 -1.34 -7.09 23.48
C LYS A 467 -2.64 -6.42 23.04
N TYR A 468 -3.56 -7.15 22.46
CA TYR A 468 -4.86 -6.67 22.00
C TYR A 468 -5.91 -7.77 22.16
N ASP A 469 -7.17 -7.39 22.15
CA ASP A 469 -8.32 -8.30 22.07
C ASP A 469 -8.89 -8.31 20.66
N VAL A 470 -9.24 -7.10 20.18
CA VAL A 470 -9.71 -6.85 18.83
C VAL A 470 -8.88 -5.70 18.24
N GLY A 471 -8.22 -5.95 17.11
CA GLY A 471 -7.40 -4.94 16.42
C GLY A 471 -8.00 -4.57 15.06
N PHE A 472 -7.86 -3.31 14.67
CA PHE A 472 -8.20 -2.92 13.31
C PHE A 472 -7.10 -3.36 12.34
N TRP A 473 -7.48 -3.86 11.16
CA TRP A 473 -6.54 -4.42 10.22
C TRP A 473 -6.91 -4.14 8.77
N LEU A 474 -5.90 -3.91 7.94
CA LEU A 474 -6.08 -3.82 6.50
C LEU A 474 -6.10 -5.23 5.90
N MET A 475 -7.19 -5.56 5.23
CA MET A 475 -7.36 -6.78 4.46
C MET A 475 -7.03 -6.53 3.00
N ALA A 476 -6.62 -7.56 2.28
CA ALA A 476 -6.32 -7.52 0.85
C ALA A 476 -5.40 -6.33 0.47
N LEU A 477 -4.21 -6.56 -0.03
CA LEU A 477 -3.26 -5.48 -0.38
C LEU A 477 -2.73 -5.57 -1.80
N GLY A 478 -3.49 -6.13 -2.69
CA GLY A 478 -3.12 -6.22 -4.09
C GLY A 478 -4.17 -6.92 -4.94
N PRO A 479 -4.05 -6.84 -6.26
CA PRO A 479 -5.04 -7.36 -7.19
C PRO A 479 -4.90 -8.88 -7.44
N ALA A 480 -3.72 -9.46 -7.17
CA ALA A 480 -3.51 -10.88 -7.41
C ALA A 480 -4.19 -11.75 -6.34
N PRO A 481 -4.66 -12.96 -6.69
CA PRO A 481 -5.32 -13.86 -5.75
C PRO A 481 -4.57 -14.10 -4.43
N TYR A 482 -3.26 -14.30 -4.47
CA TYR A 482 -2.44 -14.40 -3.27
C TYR A 482 -2.47 -13.12 -2.42
N ASP A 483 -2.33 -11.95 -3.04
CA ASP A 483 -2.30 -10.66 -2.34
C ASP A 483 -3.60 -10.42 -1.54
N ILE A 484 -4.72 -11.00 -2.01
CA ILE A 484 -6.03 -10.88 -1.36
C ILE A 484 -6.03 -11.60 -0.01
N PHE A 485 -5.54 -12.85 0.04
CA PHE A 485 -5.66 -13.69 1.24
C PHE A 485 -4.41 -13.74 2.13
N GLN A 486 -3.27 -13.24 1.66
CA GLN A 486 -2.00 -13.35 2.38
C GLN A 486 -1.98 -12.66 3.76
N ARG A 487 -2.88 -11.72 4.00
CA ARG A 487 -3.04 -11.08 5.30
C ARG A 487 -3.90 -11.87 6.29
N LEU A 488 -4.68 -12.82 5.80
CA LEU A 488 -5.41 -13.76 6.65
C LEU A 488 -4.63 -15.05 6.84
N TYR A 489 -4.20 -15.65 5.74
CA TYR A 489 -3.69 -17.01 5.69
C TYR A 489 -2.32 -17.11 5.00
N GLY A 490 -1.54 -16.03 4.99
CA GLY A 490 -0.21 -15.98 4.39
C GLY A 490 0.83 -15.35 5.31
N ALA A 491 1.92 -14.89 4.71
CA ALA A 491 3.10 -14.40 5.43
C ALA A 491 2.81 -13.29 6.44
N SER A 492 1.83 -12.42 6.17
CA SER A 492 1.46 -11.33 7.09
C SER A 492 0.76 -11.80 8.38
N ASN A 493 0.41 -13.07 8.47
CA ASN A 493 -0.19 -13.69 9.67
C ASN A 493 0.52 -15.00 10.04
N GLY A 494 1.84 -15.03 9.94
CA GLY A 494 2.66 -16.12 10.45
C GLY A 494 2.65 -17.42 9.64
N TRP A 495 2.08 -17.42 8.44
CA TRP A 495 2.19 -18.55 7.53
C TRP A 495 3.48 -18.42 6.71
N THR A 496 4.32 -19.43 6.77
CA THR A 496 5.59 -19.47 6.05
C THR A 496 5.52 -20.52 4.96
N ASN A 497 5.77 -20.10 3.72
CA ASN A 497 5.86 -20.97 2.56
C ASN A 497 7.33 -21.06 2.11
N VAL A 498 7.89 -22.25 2.20
CA VAL A 498 9.25 -22.54 1.71
C VAL A 498 9.15 -23.71 0.74
N GLY A 499 9.26 -23.42 -0.55
CA GLY A 499 8.99 -24.40 -1.60
C GLY A 499 7.57 -24.92 -1.53
N ASN A 500 7.41 -26.23 -1.43
CA ASN A 500 6.09 -26.88 -1.34
C ASN A 500 5.63 -27.13 0.11
N LYS A 501 6.35 -26.58 1.09
CA LYS A 501 6.01 -26.75 2.51
C LYS A 501 5.45 -25.48 3.10
N VAL A 502 4.23 -25.55 3.60
CA VAL A 502 3.58 -24.47 4.34
C VAL A 502 3.56 -24.83 5.82
N THR A 503 3.97 -23.89 6.65
CA THR A 503 3.95 -24.04 8.11
C THR A 503 3.29 -22.81 8.71
N HIS A 504 2.51 -23.01 9.79
CA HIS A 504 1.95 -21.92 10.57
C HIS A 504 2.72 -21.77 11.87
N ASN A 505 3.20 -20.58 12.16
CA ASN A 505 3.90 -20.30 13.42
C ASN A 505 2.96 -20.51 14.61
N ALA A 506 3.51 -20.84 15.77
CA ALA A 506 2.71 -21.00 16.98
C ALA A 506 1.94 -19.70 17.30
N PRO A 507 0.75 -19.79 17.90
CA PRO A 507 -0.07 -18.64 18.27
C PRO A 507 0.71 -17.58 19.05
N GLY A 508 0.61 -16.32 18.65
CA GLY A 508 1.32 -15.19 19.26
C GLY A 508 2.83 -15.20 19.02
N LYS A 509 3.35 -16.03 18.09
CA LYS A 509 4.77 -16.13 17.75
C LYS A 509 5.01 -15.84 16.27
N ASN A 510 6.14 -15.14 16.00
CA ASN A 510 6.66 -14.91 14.65
C ASN A 510 5.58 -14.46 13.63
N GLY A 511 4.76 -13.47 14.02
CA GLY A 511 3.74 -12.90 13.16
C GLY A 511 2.37 -13.61 13.16
N ASN A 512 2.20 -14.76 13.80
CA ASN A 512 0.87 -15.37 14.00
C ASN A 512 0.11 -14.63 15.14
N TRP A 513 -0.22 -13.39 14.90
CA TRP A 513 -0.84 -12.52 15.90
C TRP A 513 -2.35 -12.77 16.06
N MET A 514 -3.07 -13.21 15.02
CA MET A 514 -4.49 -13.57 15.12
C MET A 514 -4.72 -14.92 15.81
N SER A 515 -3.68 -15.75 15.89
CA SER A 515 -3.74 -17.07 16.56
C SER A 515 -4.86 -17.97 16.03
N GLY A 516 -5.16 -17.89 14.74
CA GLY A 516 -6.21 -18.67 14.09
C GLY A 516 -5.87 -20.16 13.99
N PRO A 517 -6.85 -21.02 13.71
CA PRO A 517 -6.65 -22.45 13.54
C PRO A 517 -5.85 -22.76 12.27
N GLU A 518 -5.11 -23.87 12.30
CA GLU A 518 -4.38 -24.39 11.14
C GLU A 518 -5.32 -25.05 10.13
N GLU A 519 -6.42 -25.64 10.58
CA GLU A 519 -7.45 -26.25 9.74
C GLU A 519 -8.82 -25.62 10.02
N ILE A 520 -9.58 -25.40 8.97
CA ILE A 520 -10.96 -24.87 9.01
C ILE A 520 -11.88 -25.84 8.29
N GLU A 521 -13.04 -26.14 8.87
CA GLU A 521 -14.05 -26.94 8.22
C GLU A 521 -14.91 -26.08 7.29
N VAL A 522 -14.97 -26.44 6.01
CA VAL A 522 -15.74 -25.75 4.98
C VAL A 522 -16.59 -26.77 4.23
N GLY A 523 -17.91 -26.68 4.37
CA GLY A 523 -18.83 -27.59 3.67
C GLY A 523 -18.68 -29.07 4.02
N GLY A 524 -18.19 -29.37 5.22
CA GLY A 524 -17.93 -30.73 5.69
C GLY A 524 -16.52 -31.27 5.37
N GLU A 525 -15.69 -30.46 4.72
CA GLU A 525 -14.28 -30.77 4.43
C GLU A 525 -13.35 -29.92 5.29
N LYS A 526 -12.30 -30.52 5.82
CA LYS A 526 -11.22 -29.80 6.49
C LYS A 526 -10.23 -29.29 5.47
N ILE A 527 -9.96 -28.00 5.49
CA ILE A 527 -8.97 -27.36 4.63
C ILE A 527 -7.88 -26.70 5.48
N ASN A 528 -6.66 -26.65 4.94
CA ASN A 528 -5.58 -25.81 5.44
C ASN A 528 -5.57 -24.51 4.63
N PRO A 529 -6.04 -23.36 5.19
CA PRO A 529 -6.16 -22.13 4.43
C PRO A 529 -4.80 -21.54 4.05
N GLY A 530 -3.74 -21.82 4.79
CA GLY A 530 -2.38 -21.39 4.48
C GLY A 530 -1.84 -22.10 3.24
N GLU A 531 -2.02 -23.42 3.12
CA GLU A 531 -1.63 -24.18 1.93
C GLU A 531 -2.39 -23.70 0.69
N LEU A 532 -3.70 -23.49 0.81
CA LEU A 532 -4.52 -22.96 -0.28
C LEU A 532 -4.07 -21.56 -0.70
N THR A 533 -3.75 -20.70 0.28
CA THR A 533 -3.25 -19.34 -0.02
C THR A 533 -1.89 -19.40 -0.71
N ALA A 534 -0.96 -20.25 -0.24
CA ALA A 534 0.34 -20.43 -0.88
C ALA A 534 0.20 -20.90 -2.33
N LYS A 535 -0.75 -21.84 -2.59
CA LYS A 535 -1.04 -22.35 -3.93
C LYS A 535 -1.48 -21.26 -4.90
N LEU A 536 -2.15 -20.19 -4.44
CA LEU A 536 -2.52 -19.04 -5.28
C LEU A 536 -1.33 -18.32 -5.92
N ASN A 537 -0.11 -18.49 -5.41
CA ASN A 537 1.11 -17.95 -6.03
C ASN A 537 1.56 -18.71 -7.28
N THR A 538 1.08 -19.95 -7.47
CA THR A 538 1.63 -20.87 -8.49
C THR A 538 0.62 -21.28 -9.56
N VAL A 539 -0.67 -20.98 -9.35
CA VAL A 539 -1.75 -21.41 -10.27
C VAL A 539 -2.24 -20.26 -11.14
N GLY A 540 -2.72 -20.61 -12.33
CA GLY A 540 -3.37 -19.68 -13.25
C GLY A 540 -4.76 -19.23 -12.78
N ALA A 541 -5.34 -18.25 -13.49
CA ALA A 541 -6.60 -17.61 -13.10
C ALA A 541 -7.77 -18.61 -12.92
N GLU A 542 -7.89 -19.59 -13.81
CA GLU A 542 -9.00 -20.56 -13.73
C GLU A 542 -8.87 -21.51 -12.55
N GLU A 543 -7.66 -21.93 -12.19
CA GLU A 543 -7.41 -22.77 -11.02
C GLU A 543 -7.48 -21.96 -9.71
N ALA A 544 -7.22 -20.66 -9.76
CA ALA A 544 -7.32 -19.79 -8.59
C ALA A 544 -8.77 -19.60 -8.12
N LYS A 545 -9.75 -19.56 -9.02
CA LYS A 545 -11.17 -19.34 -8.70
C LYS A 545 -11.73 -20.30 -7.64
N PRO A 546 -11.65 -21.62 -7.81
CA PRO A 546 -12.14 -22.55 -6.78
C PRO A 546 -11.39 -22.44 -5.45
N ILE A 547 -10.10 -22.16 -5.47
CA ILE A 547 -9.30 -21.95 -4.25
C ILE A 547 -9.78 -20.67 -3.52
N MET A 548 -9.95 -19.59 -4.26
CA MET A 548 -10.48 -18.34 -3.69
C MET A 548 -11.88 -18.51 -3.12
N ALA A 549 -12.73 -19.32 -3.77
CA ALA A 549 -14.06 -19.64 -3.28
C ALA A 549 -14.01 -20.40 -1.93
N GLN A 550 -13.12 -21.37 -1.80
CA GLN A 550 -12.90 -22.09 -0.54
C GLN A 550 -12.37 -21.16 0.56
N LEU A 551 -11.39 -20.33 0.28
CA LEU A 551 -10.83 -19.37 1.24
C LEU A 551 -11.86 -18.32 1.67
N ALA A 552 -12.68 -17.82 0.75
CA ALA A 552 -13.75 -16.87 1.06
C ALA A 552 -14.82 -17.50 1.98
N LYS A 553 -15.20 -18.78 1.73
CA LYS A 553 -16.10 -19.54 2.59
C LYS A 553 -15.47 -19.79 3.97
N ALA A 554 -14.19 -20.15 4.03
CA ALA A 554 -13.46 -20.34 5.28
C ALA A 554 -13.47 -19.05 6.13
N ALA A 555 -13.10 -17.91 5.53
CA ALA A 555 -13.11 -16.63 6.21
C ALA A 555 -14.52 -16.21 6.67
N ASN A 556 -15.54 -16.52 5.88
CA ASN A 556 -16.93 -16.22 6.22
C ASN A 556 -17.48 -17.11 7.34
N GLN A 557 -17.09 -18.39 7.41
CA GLN A 557 -17.57 -19.32 8.41
C GLN A 557 -16.83 -19.21 9.75
N ASP A 558 -15.50 -19.07 9.70
CA ASP A 558 -14.64 -18.98 10.90
C ASP A 558 -14.56 -17.56 11.47
N LEU A 559 -14.76 -16.54 10.65
CA LEU A 559 -14.67 -15.12 11.04
C LEU A 559 -13.39 -14.75 11.80
N PRO A 560 -12.20 -14.98 11.26
CA PRO A 560 -10.97 -14.46 11.88
C PRO A 560 -10.99 -12.93 11.93
N VAL A 561 -11.79 -12.31 11.06
CA VAL A 561 -12.03 -10.87 10.99
C VAL A 561 -13.51 -10.58 10.70
N ILE A 562 -13.97 -9.40 11.09
CA ILE A 562 -15.20 -8.79 10.59
C ILE A 562 -14.80 -7.69 9.62
N GLN A 563 -15.05 -7.89 8.31
CA GLN A 563 -14.80 -6.88 7.28
C GLN A 563 -15.82 -5.76 7.41
N LEU A 564 -15.35 -4.53 7.56
CA LEU A 564 -16.19 -3.35 7.83
C LEU A 564 -16.55 -2.61 6.55
N TRP A 565 -15.53 -2.19 5.79
CA TRP A 565 -15.69 -1.55 4.49
C TRP A 565 -14.53 -1.85 3.55
N ASP A 566 -14.82 -1.72 2.27
CA ASP A 566 -13.82 -1.72 1.22
C ASP A 566 -13.42 -0.27 0.91
N TYR A 567 -12.12 0.02 0.84
CA TYR A 567 -11.68 1.34 0.42
C TYR A 567 -11.97 1.62 -1.05
N VAL A 568 -12.33 2.85 -1.31
CA VAL A 568 -12.38 3.42 -2.66
C VAL A 568 -11.12 4.26 -2.85
N ASN A 569 -10.43 4.05 -3.96
CA ASN A 569 -9.29 4.88 -4.32
C ASN A 569 -9.79 6.28 -4.71
N THR A 570 -9.74 7.19 -3.75
CA THR A 570 -10.23 8.56 -3.91
C THR A 570 -9.06 9.49 -4.22
N GLN A 571 -9.19 10.26 -5.30
CA GLN A 571 -8.23 11.30 -5.69
C GLN A 571 -8.95 12.64 -5.75
N PHE A 572 -8.39 13.62 -5.09
CA PHE A 572 -8.84 15.01 -5.17
C PHE A 572 -8.03 15.71 -6.25
N VAL A 573 -8.69 16.33 -7.22
CA VAL A 573 -8.05 17.08 -8.31
C VAL A 573 -8.67 18.46 -8.43
N ASN A 574 -7.91 19.43 -8.97
CA ASN A 574 -8.40 20.78 -9.19
C ASN A 574 -8.27 21.17 -10.66
N ASN A 575 -9.40 21.53 -11.26
CA ASN A 575 -9.53 21.88 -12.68
C ASN A 575 -9.16 23.33 -13.01
N SER A 576 -8.58 24.10 -12.07
CA SER A 576 -8.28 25.51 -12.31
C SER A 576 -7.07 25.71 -13.21
N ARG A 577 -6.03 24.88 -13.06
CA ARG A 577 -4.75 25.00 -13.80
C ARG A 577 -4.47 23.85 -14.76
N PHE A 578 -4.98 22.66 -14.43
CA PHE A 578 -4.77 21.44 -15.20
C PHE A 578 -6.09 20.74 -15.48
N THR A 579 -6.12 19.97 -16.56
CA THR A 579 -7.27 19.17 -17.03
C THR A 579 -6.79 17.83 -17.56
N GLY A 580 -7.72 16.99 -18.05
CA GLY A 580 -7.39 15.67 -18.60
C GLY A 580 -7.24 14.61 -17.52
N TRP A 581 -7.84 14.85 -16.36
CA TRP A 581 -7.92 13.84 -15.30
C TRP A 581 -8.65 12.60 -15.80
N PRO A 582 -8.16 11.39 -15.49
CA PRO A 582 -8.89 10.18 -15.82
C PRO A 582 -10.22 10.16 -15.08
N LYS A 583 -11.21 9.51 -15.69
CA LYS A 583 -12.51 9.30 -15.05
C LYS A 583 -12.45 8.15 -14.05
N ASP A 584 -13.54 7.99 -13.30
CA ASP A 584 -13.72 6.90 -12.36
C ASP A 584 -13.42 5.55 -13.02
N ASP A 585 -12.64 4.73 -12.33
CA ASP A 585 -12.21 3.39 -12.73
C ASP A 585 -11.40 3.28 -14.04
N GLU A 586 -11.16 4.36 -14.79
CA GLU A 586 -10.41 4.31 -16.06
C GLU A 586 -8.91 4.11 -15.84
N LEU A 587 -8.34 4.75 -14.83
CA LEU A 587 -6.92 4.70 -14.55
C LEU A 587 -6.62 3.98 -13.26
N LEU A 588 -6.55 2.69 -13.36
CA LEU A 588 -6.11 1.83 -12.29
C LEU A 588 -4.60 1.87 -12.21
N ARG A 589 -4.10 1.82 -11.02
CA ARG A 589 -2.76 1.87 -10.80
C ARG A 589 -2.25 0.87 -10.02
N GLY A 590 -1.13 0.50 -10.32
CA GLY A 590 -0.35 -0.45 -9.66
C GLY A 590 0.35 0.08 -8.44
N GLY A 591 0.72 -0.84 -7.55
CA GLY A 591 1.65 -0.65 -6.45
C GLY A 591 1.40 0.60 -5.61
N GLY A 592 0.55 0.55 -4.64
CA GLY A 592 0.02 1.62 -3.80
C GLY A 592 0.96 2.69 -3.22
N LYS A 593 2.15 2.87 -3.78
CA LYS A 593 3.17 3.80 -3.29
C LYS A 593 3.45 4.97 -4.24
N VAL A 594 2.78 5.04 -5.39
CA VAL A 594 3.01 6.11 -6.37
C VAL A 594 1.76 6.96 -6.47
N LEU A 595 1.94 8.29 -6.34
CA LEU A 595 0.86 9.22 -6.60
C LEU A 595 0.38 9.07 -8.04
N MET A 596 -0.93 9.02 -8.19
CA MET A 596 -1.59 8.79 -9.46
C MET A 596 -1.20 9.80 -10.52
N SER A 597 -1.13 11.05 -10.13
CA SER A 597 -0.77 12.16 -11.02
C SER A 597 0.61 11.97 -11.66
N GLY A 598 1.57 11.33 -10.98
CA GLY A 598 2.87 11.03 -11.56
C GLY A 598 2.75 10.17 -12.82
N VAL A 599 1.96 9.09 -12.75
CA VAL A 599 1.70 8.21 -13.88
C VAL A 599 0.89 8.92 -14.97
N TRP A 600 -0.14 9.68 -14.60
CA TRP A 600 -0.97 10.42 -15.56
C TRP A 600 -0.17 11.48 -16.33
N ILE A 601 0.74 12.18 -15.66
CA ILE A 601 1.64 13.15 -16.27
C ILE A 601 2.63 12.46 -17.21
N GLN A 602 3.23 11.35 -16.80
CA GLN A 602 4.17 10.58 -17.61
C GLN A 602 3.53 10.06 -18.90
N GLN A 603 2.26 9.63 -18.81
CA GLN A 603 1.47 9.19 -19.98
C GLN A 603 0.95 10.36 -20.83
N GLY A 604 1.16 11.59 -20.39
CA GLY A 604 0.70 12.78 -21.12
C GLY A 604 -0.81 13.01 -21.08
N LEU A 605 -1.51 12.43 -20.08
CA LEU A 605 -2.95 12.61 -19.91
C LEU A 605 -3.29 14.01 -19.36
N ILE A 606 -2.50 14.48 -18.39
CA ILE A 606 -2.70 15.80 -17.79
C ILE A 606 -2.26 16.89 -18.76
N LYS A 607 -3.14 17.87 -18.97
CA LYS A 607 -2.92 19.03 -19.85
C LYS A 607 -2.98 20.32 -19.05
N ALA A 608 -2.17 21.31 -19.41
CA ALA A 608 -2.34 22.66 -18.89
C ALA A 608 -3.65 23.24 -19.43
N LYS A 609 -4.39 23.91 -18.56
CA LYS A 609 -5.58 24.65 -18.97
C LYS A 609 -5.12 25.92 -19.70
N GLN A 610 -5.68 26.16 -20.87
CA GLN A 610 -5.42 27.36 -21.66
C GLN A 610 -6.12 28.58 -21.06
#